data_56eb9f7b2db22b28b2c65b24b76ee4dc
#
_entry.id   56eb9f7b2db22b28b2c65b24b76ee4dc
#
_cell.length_a   1.000
_cell.length_b   1.000
_cell.length_c   1.000
_cell.angle_alpha   90.00
_cell.angle_beta   90.00
_cell.angle_gamma   90.00
#
_symmetry.space_group_name_H-M   'P 1'
#
loop_
_entity.id
_entity.type
_entity.pdbx_description
1 polymer ?
#
loop_
_entity_poly.entity_id
_entity_poly.type
_entity_poly.pdbx_seq_one_letter_code
_entity_poly.pdbx_strand_id
1 'polypeptide(L)'
;MSNMIEENIDIQTANGSMNTFVVFPEENGPYPVVFFYMDAPGKREELHDMARRLASVGYFVVLPNLYYRRSRDYYLKERTPEAMEVMFAHMASLNANTSQIDTAAMLKFVDNHAMADQAKIGAVGYCMSGPIVMWIAAQFPDRFQSIASIHGAN
;
A
#
# COMPACT_ATOMS: atom_id res chain seq x y z
N MET A 1 -8.69 -0.51 -24.58
CA MET A 1 -8.21 -0.54 -23.18
C MET A 1 -8.57 -1.89 -22.59
N SER A 2 -7.63 -2.59 -21.95
CA SER A 2 -7.97 -3.79 -21.19
C SER A 2 -8.85 -3.42 -20.00
N ASN A 3 -9.82 -4.25 -19.69
CA ASN A 3 -10.62 -4.10 -18.49
C ASN A 3 -9.73 -4.23 -17.24
N MET A 4 -10.14 -3.54 -16.19
CA MET A 4 -9.47 -3.60 -14.90
C MET A 4 -10.36 -4.31 -13.90
N ILE A 5 -9.76 -5.12 -13.06
CA ILE A 5 -10.40 -5.65 -11.86
C ILE A 5 -10.00 -4.77 -10.69
N GLU A 6 -11.00 -4.31 -9.95
CA GLU A 6 -10.85 -3.55 -8.72
C GLU A 6 -11.51 -4.30 -7.58
N GLU A 7 -10.78 -4.48 -6.49
CA GLU A 7 -11.25 -5.20 -5.32
C GLU A 7 -10.97 -4.39 -4.05
N ASN A 8 -11.95 -4.33 -3.16
CA ASN A 8 -11.77 -3.89 -1.79
C ASN A 8 -11.81 -5.13 -0.91
N ILE A 9 -10.67 -5.51 -0.36
CA ILE A 9 -10.48 -6.74 0.41
C ILE A 9 -9.92 -6.46 1.80
N ASP A 10 -10.03 -7.43 2.67
CA ASP A 10 -9.36 -7.42 3.96
C ASP A 10 -8.20 -8.42 3.94
N ILE A 11 -6.98 -7.92 4.08
CA ILE A 11 -5.81 -8.75 4.27
C ILE A 11 -5.64 -9.00 5.77
N GLN A 12 -5.61 -10.28 6.17
CA GLN A 12 -5.43 -10.63 7.57
C GLN A 12 -3.97 -10.46 7.97
N THR A 13 -3.73 -9.67 9.00
CA THR A 13 -2.41 -9.45 9.60
C THR A 13 -2.38 -10.01 11.02
N ALA A 14 -1.20 -10.05 11.64
CA ALA A 14 -1.07 -10.37 13.06
C ALA A 14 -1.80 -9.38 13.99
N ASN A 15 -2.14 -8.19 13.50
CA ASN A 15 -2.81 -7.13 14.28
C ASN A 15 -4.27 -6.88 13.87
N GLY A 16 -4.83 -7.68 12.97
CA GLY A 16 -6.23 -7.55 12.54
C GLY A 16 -6.41 -7.48 11.03
N SER A 17 -7.59 -7.07 10.61
CA SER A 17 -7.98 -6.98 9.20
C SER A 17 -7.58 -5.63 8.61
N MET A 18 -6.68 -5.66 7.65
CA MET A 18 -6.19 -4.49 6.93
C MET A 18 -6.98 -4.31 5.64
N ASN A 19 -7.88 -3.34 5.61
CA ASN A 19 -8.66 -3.04 4.42
C ASN A 19 -7.76 -2.46 3.33
N THR A 20 -7.86 -3.05 2.14
CA THR A 20 -6.90 -2.86 1.06
C THR A 20 -7.62 -2.72 -0.27
N PHE A 21 -7.20 -1.76 -1.08
CA PHE A 21 -7.61 -1.62 -2.47
C PHE A 21 -6.61 -2.36 -3.35
N VAL A 22 -7.10 -3.22 -4.23
CA VAL A 22 -6.30 -3.98 -5.18
C VAL A 22 -6.83 -3.72 -6.58
N VAL A 23 -5.95 -3.43 -7.53
CA VAL A 23 -6.32 -3.19 -8.92
C VAL A 23 -5.29 -3.77 -9.87
N PHE A 24 -5.75 -4.44 -10.91
CA PHE A 24 -4.90 -5.08 -11.92
C PHE A 24 -5.67 -5.29 -13.23
N PRO A 25 -4.98 -5.44 -14.38
CA PRO A 25 -5.65 -5.77 -15.63
C PRO A 25 -6.27 -7.18 -15.59
N GLU A 26 -7.45 -7.32 -16.18
CA GLU A 26 -8.23 -8.57 -16.16
C GLU A 26 -7.56 -9.73 -16.87
N GLU A 27 -6.86 -9.47 -17.98
CA GLU A 27 -6.31 -10.48 -18.88
C GLU A 27 -4.80 -10.41 -19.01
N ASN A 28 -4.20 -11.49 -19.50
CA ASN A 28 -2.77 -11.57 -19.85
C ASN A 28 -1.80 -11.49 -18.65
N GLY A 29 -2.25 -11.82 -17.44
CA GLY A 29 -1.37 -11.94 -16.28
C GLY A 29 -0.53 -13.22 -16.27
N PRO A 30 0.27 -13.47 -15.20
CA PRO A 30 0.38 -12.61 -14.01
C PRO A 30 1.19 -11.33 -14.25
N TYR A 31 0.95 -10.31 -13.43
CA TYR A 31 1.57 -8.99 -13.54
C TYR A 31 2.60 -8.73 -12.44
N PRO A 32 3.68 -7.99 -12.74
CA PRO A 32 4.57 -7.47 -11.70
C PRO A 32 3.78 -6.70 -10.65
N VAL A 33 4.17 -6.85 -9.40
CA VAL A 33 3.45 -6.32 -8.25
C VAL A 33 4.04 -4.98 -7.81
N VAL A 34 3.18 -4.02 -7.52
CA VAL A 34 3.54 -2.78 -6.84
C VAL A 34 2.80 -2.69 -5.51
N PHE A 35 3.54 -2.67 -4.41
CA PHE A 35 3.01 -2.29 -3.10
C PHE A 35 3.01 -0.77 -3.02
N PHE A 36 1.82 -0.19 -2.92
CA PHE A 36 1.60 1.24 -2.88
C PHE A 36 1.36 1.68 -1.43
N TYR A 37 2.37 2.28 -0.82
CA TYR A 37 2.27 2.80 0.56
C TYR A 37 1.80 4.25 0.54
N MET A 38 0.68 4.49 1.19
CA MET A 38 -0.06 5.75 1.17
C MET A 38 0.69 6.92 1.82
N ASP A 39 0.25 8.13 1.48
CA ASP A 39 0.66 9.36 2.17
C ASP A 39 -0.12 9.55 3.49
N ALA A 40 0.24 10.60 4.25
CA ALA A 40 -0.37 10.88 5.56
C ALA A 40 -1.88 11.17 5.51
N PRO A 41 -2.44 11.85 4.50
CA PRO A 41 -3.89 12.02 4.40
C PRO A 41 -4.70 10.74 4.33
N GLY A 42 -4.08 9.60 4.06
CA GLY A 42 -4.71 8.29 4.13
C GLY A 42 -5.29 7.77 2.83
N LYS A 43 -5.74 6.52 2.87
CA LYS A 43 -6.31 5.82 1.73
C LYS A 43 -7.63 6.48 1.31
N ARG A 44 -7.67 6.96 0.09
CA ARG A 44 -8.78 7.73 -0.48
C ARG A 44 -8.79 7.64 -2.00
N GLU A 45 -9.81 8.20 -2.64
CA GLU A 45 -10.03 8.05 -4.08
C GLU A 45 -8.88 8.58 -4.95
N GLU A 46 -8.21 9.65 -4.55
CA GLU A 46 -7.04 10.15 -5.28
C GLU A 46 -5.92 9.10 -5.37
N LEU A 47 -5.71 8.32 -4.31
CA LEU A 47 -4.74 7.24 -4.31
C LEU A 47 -5.25 6.03 -5.11
N HIS A 48 -6.55 5.75 -5.09
CA HIS A 48 -7.14 4.73 -5.95
C HIS A 48 -6.92 5.06 -7.43
N ASP A 49 -7.08 6.32 -7.83
CA ASP A 49 -6.80 6.76 -9.20
C ASP A 49 -5.33 6.60 -9.60
N MET A 50 -4.42 6.89 -8.68
CA MET A 50 -2.98 6.65 -8.91
C MET A 50 -2.69 5.16 -9.08
N ALA A 51 -3.31 4.30 -8.27
CA ALA A 51 -3.18 2.86 -8.38
C ALA A 51 -3.74 2.35 -9.72
N ARG A 52 -4.89 2.86 -10.17
CA ARG A 52 -5.47 2.53 -11.48
C ARG A 52 -4.52 2.89 -12.64
N ARG A 53 -3.84 4.02 -12.55
CA ARG A 53 -2.85 4.43 -13.56
C ARG A 53 -1.67 3.45 -13.63
N LEU A 54 -1.17 2.99 -12.49
CA LEU A 54 -0.13 1.97 -12.45
C LEU A 54 -0.63 0.65 -13.04
N ALA A 55 -1.84 0.23 -12.68
CA ALA A 55 -2.42 -0.98 -13.22
C ALA A 55 -2.65 -0.90 -14.74
N SER A 56 -3.02 0.28 -15.25
CA SER A 56 -3.27 0.48 -16.69
C SER A 56 -2.02 0.27 -17.57
N VAL A 57 -0.84 0.31 -16.99
CA VAL A 57 0.42 0.04 -17.70
C VAL A 57 1.01 -1.33 -17.33
N GLY A 58 0.23 -2.21 -16.72
CA GLY A 58 0.58 -3.63 -16.55
C GLY A 58 1.14 -3.98 -15.17
N TYR A 59 0.61 -3.42 -14.09
CA TYR A 59 0.98 -3.78 -12.73
C TYR A 59 -0.21 -4.32 -11.93
N PHE A 60 0.10 -5.24 -11.03
CA PHE A 60 -0.80 -5.68 -9.96
C PHE A 60 -0.54 -4.79 -8.74
N VAL A 61 -1.47 -3.89 -8.40
CA VAL A 61 -1.25 -2.86 -7.39
C VAL A 61 -2.00 -3.20 -6.11
N VAL A 62 -1.29 -3.14 -4.98
CA VAL A 62 -1.82 -3.37 -3.63
C VAL A 62 -1.68 -2.09 -2.82
N LEU A 63 -2.79 -1.48 -2.46
CA LEU A 63 -2.86 -0.21 -1.72
C LEU A 63 -3.57 -0.42 -0.38
N PRO A 64 -2.83 -0.71 0.70
CA PRO A 64 -3.42 -0.94 2.02
C PRO A 64 -3.75 0.36 2.74
N ASN A 65 -4.77 0.31 3.61
CA ASN A 65 -4.95 1.30 4.65
C ASN A 65 -3.96 1.01 5.80
N LEU A 66 -2.89 1.76 5.88
CA LEU A 66 -1.87 1.55 6.93
C LEU A 66 -2.37 1.94 8.34
N TYR A 67 -3.46 2.70 8.41
CA TYR A 67 -4.06 3.12 9.68
C TYR A 67 -5.10 2.14 10.23
N TYR A 68 -5.26 0.95 9.65
CA TYR A 68 -6.33 0.01 9.98
C TYR A 68 -6.41 -0.38 11.46
N ARG A 69 -5.29 -0.34 12.18
CA ARG A 69 -5.28 -0.59 13.64
C ARG A 69 -6.06 0.46 14.43
N ARG A 70 -6.21 1.65 13.86
CA ARG A 70 -6.86 2.81 14.50
C ARG A 70 -8.18 3.17 13.86
N SER A 71 -8.28 3.10 12.53
CA SER A 71 -9.49 3.45 11.78
C SER A 71 -9.49 2.79 10.41
N ARG A 72 -10.64 2.25 10.02
CA ARG A 72 -10.83 1.68 8.68
C ARG A 72 -11.14 2.72 7.62
N ASP A 73 -11.70 3.86 8.00
CA ASP A 73 -12.30 4.84 7.08
C ASP A 73 -11.64 6.21 7.14
N TYR A 74 -10.50 6.30 7.83
CA TYR A 74 -9.83 7.58 7.97
C TYR A 74 -9.25 8.07 6.65
N TYR A 75 -9.55 9.31 6.32
CA TYR A 75 -8.77 10.15 5.41
C TYR A 75 -8.96 11.63 5.78
N LEU A 76 -7.95 12.44 5.47
CA LEU A 76 -7.99 13.88 5.78
C LEU A 76 -8.95 14.59 4.82
N LYS A 77 -10.06 15.12 5.35
CA LYS A 77 -11.09 15.82 4.58
C LYS A 77 -10.85 17.32 4.50
N GLU A 78 -10.27 17.88 5.54
CA GLU A 78 -9.99 19.31 5.67
C GLU A 78 -8.70 19.55 6.44
N ARG A 79 -8.11 20.73 6.28
CA ARG A 79 -6.82 21.07 6.90
C ARG A 79 -6.98 22.05 8.07
N THR A 80 -7.90 21.75 8.99
CA THR A 80 -7.99 22.49 10.25
C THR A 80 -6.89 22.02 11.22
N PRO A 81 -6.50 22.82 12.22
CA PRO A 81 -5.54 22.42 13.23
C PRO A 81 -5.94 21.10 13.93
N GLU A 82 -7.21 20.93 14.25
CA GLU A 82 -7.75 19.74 14.90
C GLU A 82 -7.65 18.50 13.98
N ALA A 83 -8.02 18.64 12.72
CA ALA A 83 -7.92 17.55 11.74
C ALA A 83 -6.45 17.14 11.48
N MET A 84 -5.55 18.11 11.46
CA MET A 84 -4.11 17.84 11.31
C MET A 84 -3.53 17.10 12.52
N GLU A 85 -3.98 17.44 13.73
CA GLU A 85 -3.57 16.74 14.95
C GLU A 85 -3.98 15.26 14.92
N VAL A 86 -5.20 14.96 14.47
CA VAL A 86 -5.67 13.57 14.27
C VAL A 86 -4.80 12.84 13.26
N MET A 87 -4.49 13.48 12.14
CA MET A 87 -3.60 12.91 11.11
C MET A 87 -2.21 12.59 11.68
N PHE A 88 -1.62 13.50 12.43
CA PHE A 88 -0.30 13.29 13.04
C PHE A 88 -0.33 12.14 14.06
N ALA A 89 -1.44 11.97 14.80
CA ALA A 89 -1.60 10.83 15.70
C ALA A 89 -1.65 9.49 14.94
N HIS A 90 -2.30 9.46 13.78
CA HIS A 90 -2.28 8.29 12.90
C HIS A 90 -0.87 8.01 12.38
N MET A 91 -0.17 9.03 11.89
CA MET A 91 1.22 8.89 11.41
C MET A 91 2.15 8.33 12.50
N ALA A 92 2.03 8.87 13.71
CA ALA A 92 2.86 8.46 14.85
C ALA A 92 2.65 7.00 15.28
N SER A 93 1.57 6.36 14.85
CA SER A 93 1.31 4.94 15.13
C SER A 93 2.09 3.99 14.22
N LEU A 94 2.68 4.49 13.14
CA LEU A 94 3.43 3.69 12.17
C LEU A 94 4.93 3.68 12.52
N ASN A 95 5.54 2.52 12.40
CA ASN A 95 6.95 2.30 12.67
C ASN A 95 7.47 1.08 11.90
N ALA A 96 8.75 0.78 12.05
CA ALA A 96 9.37 -0.34 11.35
C ALA A 96 8.71 -1.70 11.67
N ASN A 97 8.28 -1.91 12.92
CA ASN A 97 7.63 -3.15 13.32
C ASN A 97 6.23 -3.30 12.70
N THR A 98 5.40 -2.25 12.73
CA THR A 98 4.08 -2.30 12.09
C THR A 98 4.21 -2.50 10.59
N SER A 99 5.19 -1.87 9.96
CA SER A 99 5.46 -2.02 8.52
C SER A 99 5.88 -3.45 8.17
N GLN A 100 6.67 -4.09 9.02
CA GLN A 100 7.07 -5.50 8.83
C GLN A 100 5.86 -6.44 8.90
N ILE A 101 4.99 -6.26 9.89
CA ILE A 101 3.78 -7.06 10.06
C ILE A 101 2.86 -6.93 8.85
N ASP A 102 2.61 -5.70 8.43
CA ASP A 102 1.71 -5.40 7.32
C ASP A 102 2.25 -5.93 5.99
N THR A 103 3.55 -5.72 5.76
CA THR A 103 4.21 -6.18 4.54
C THR A 103 4.28 -7.71 4.46
N ALA A 104 4.53 -8.39 5.57
CA ALA A 104 4.50 -9.87 5.62
C ALA A 104 3.12 -10.40 5.18
N ALA A 105 2.04 -9.78 5.63
CA ALA A 105 0.68 -10.15 5.23
C ALA A 105 0.40 -9.86 3.74
N MET A 106 0.90 -8.74 3.22
CA MET A 106 0.78 -8.39 1.80
C MET A 106 1.55 -9.37 0.91
N LEU A 107 2.76 -9.76 1.32
CA LEU A 107 3.55 -10.76 0.61
C LEU A 107 2.83 -12.11 0.55
N LYS A 108 2.27 -12.56 1.67
CA LYS A 108 1.47 -13.78 1.70
C LYS A 108 0.25 -13.69 0.78
N PHE A 109 -0.41 -12.55 0.72
CA PHE A 109 -1.54 -12.31 -0.17
C PHE A 109 -1.14 -12.48 -1.64
N VAL A 110 -0.09 -11.80 -2.11
CA VAL A 110 0.35 -11.90 -3.50
C VAL A 110 0.94 -13.27 -3.85
N ASP A 111 1.56 -13.95 -2.91
CA ASP A 111 2.06 -15.32 -3.10
C ASP A 111 0.93 -16.32 -3.43
N ASN A 112 -0.29 -16.01 -3.03
CA ASN A 112 -1.48 -16.85 -3.24
C ASN A 112 -2.44 -16.30 -4.31
N HIS A 113 -2.07 -15.25 -5.04
CA HIS A 113 -2.94 -14.64 -6.04
C HIS A 113 -2.45 -14.94 -7.46
N ALA A 114 -3.31 -15.59 -8.26
CA ALA A 114 -2.96 -16.06 -9.60
C ALA A 114 -2.50 -14.95 -10.57
N MET A 115 -3.00 -13.72 -10.40
CA MET A 115 -2.68 -12.59 -11.27
C MET A 115 -1.47 -11.78 -10.80
N ALA A 116 -0.87 -12.12 -9.66
CA ALA A 116 0.32 -11.46 -9.13
C ALA A 116 1.59 -12.27 -9.44
N ASP A 117 2.55 -11.65 -10.12
CA ASP A 117 3.88 -12.23 -10.31
C ASP A 117 4.73 -11.96 -9.06
N GLN A 118 4.69 -12.90 -8.13
CA GLN A 118 5.38 -12.81 -6.84
C GLN A 118 6.91 -12.74 -6.96
N ALA A 119 7.48 -13.08 -8.11
CA ALA A 119 8.91 -12.97 -8.37
C ALA A 119 9.33 -11.54 -8.77
N LYS A 120 8.36 -10.66 -9.02
CA LYS A 120 8.59 -9.29 -9.48
C LYS A 120 7.80 -8.30 -8.63
N ILE A 121 8.32 -7.98 -7.45
CA ILE A 121 7.68 -7.07 -6.50
C ILE A 121 8.51 -5.80 -6.35
N GLY A 122 7.87 -4.67 -6.56
CA GLY A 122 8.39 -3.36 -6.21
C GLY A 122 7.49 -2.66 -5.20
N ALA A 123 7.98 -1.59 -4.61
CA ALA A 123 7.21 -0.76 -3.70
C ALA A 123 7.42 0.72 -3.98
N VAL A 124 6.36 1.50 -3.81
CA VAL A 124 6.42 2.96 -3.83
C VAL A 124 5.83 3.50 -2.54
N GLY A 125 6.50 4.45 -1.92
CA GLY A 125 6.05 5.11 -0.70
C GLY A 125 6.02 6.61 -0.89
N TYR A 126 4.88 7.23 -0.57
CA TYR A 126 4.67 8.67 -0.71
C TYR A 126 4.73 9.34 0.66
N CYS A 127 5.44 10.48 0.74
CA CYS A 127 5.51 11.35 1.92
C CYS A 127 5.96 10.55 3.17
N MET A 128 5.11 10.39 4.18
CA MET A 128 5.41 9.62 5.40
C MET A 128 5.82 8.17 5.12
N SER A 129 5.42 7.61 3.99
CA SER A 129 5.75 6.23 3.61
C SER A 129 7.11 6.09 2.90
N GLY A 130 7.82 7.19 2.68
CA GLY A 130 9.19 7.14 2.17
C GLY A 130 10.12 6.29 3.05
N PRO A 131 10.21 6.52 4.37
CA PRO A 131 10.95 5.66 5.28
C PRO A 131 10.43 4.22 5.32
N ILE A 132 9.12 4.03 5.20
CA ILE A 132 8.51 2.69 5.23
C ILE A 132 9.07 1.80 4.12
N VAL A 133 9.17 2.28 2.88
CA VAL A 133 9.70 1.47 1.79
C VAL A 133 11.19 1.14 2.00
N MET A 134 11.93 2.00 2.66
CA MET A 134 13.32 1.71 3.05
C MET A 134 13.38 0.60 4.11
N TRP A 135 12.51 0.66 5.13
CA TRP A 135 12.45 -0.38 6.18
C TRP A 135 12.09 -1.74 5.60
N ILE A 136 11.05 -1.82 4.77
CA ILE A 136 10.60 -3.10 4.21
C ILE A 136 11.63 -3.70 3.25
N ALA A 137 12.35 -2.88 2.50
CA ALA A 137 13.44 -3.36 1.65
C ALA A 137 14.56 -4.01 2.47
N ALA A 138 14.88 -3.44 3.63
CA ALA A 138 15.86 -4.00 4.55
C ALA A 138 15.35 -5.25 5.29
N GLN A 139 14.05 -5.28 5.61
CA GLN A 139 13.42 -6.41 6.33
C GLN A 139 13.17 -7.62 5.43
N PHE A 140 12.93 -7.40 4.13
CA PHE A 140 12.62 -8.45 3.14
C PHE A 140 13.55 -8.32 1.91
N PRO A 141 14.88 -8.43 2.07
CA PRO A 141 15.84 -8.10 1.02
C PRO A 141 15.72 -8.97 -0.23
N ASP A 142 15.19 -10.18 -0.10
CA ASP A 142 15.04 -11.13 -1.23
C ASP A 142 13.70 -10.98 -1.96
N ARG A 143 12.81 -10.10 -1.50
CA ARG A 143 11.47 -9.98 -2.06
C ARG A 143 11.26 -8.73 -2.93
N PHE A 144 11.92 -7.63 -2.62
CA PHE A 144 11.76 -6.38 -3.36
C PHE A 144 12.88 -6.18 -4.36
N GLN A 145 12.54 -6.08 -5.65
CA GLN A 145 13.50 -5.80 -6.72
C GLN A 145 13.79 -4.32 -6.87
N SER A 146 12.83 -3.47 -6.50
CA SER A 146 12.97 -2.02 -6.55
C SER A 146 12.06 -1.34 -5.54
N ILE A 147 12.49 -0.20 -5.06
CA ILE A 147 11.69 0.70 -4.22
C ILE A 147 11.83 2.12 -4.70
N ALA A 148 10.78 2.92 -4.53
CA ALA A 148 10.79 4.34 -4.79
C ALA A 148 10.21 5.11 -3.60
N SER A 149 10.99 6.04 -3.07
CA SER A 149 10.54 7.00 -2.05
C SER A 149 10.25 8.32 -2.75
N ILE A 150 9.00 8.73 -2.76
CA ILE A 150 8.54 9.96 -3.42
C ILE A 150 8.31 11.02 -2.35
N HIS A 151 9.10 12.11 -2.39
CA HIS A 151 9.12 13.21 -1.40
C HIS A 151 9.01 12.71 0.04
N GLY A 152 9.78 11.67 0.35
CA GLY A 152 9.80 11.06 1.68
C GLY A 152 10.09 12.09 2.78
N ALA A 153 9.34 11.98 3.87
CA ALA A 153 9.51 12.81 5.06
C ALA A 153 10.18 12.00 6.17
N ASN A 154 11.10 12.66 6.87
CA ASN A 154 11.76 12.11 8.06
C ASN A 154 10.91 12.37 9.30
#